data_fb94f7f37a4c2534dc14692a9f0930f5
#
_entry.id   fb94f7f37a4c2534dc14692a9f0930f5
#
_cell.length_a   1.000
_cell.length_b   1.000
_cell.length_c   1.000
_cell.angle_alpha   90.00
_cell.angle_beta   90.00
_cell.angle_gamma   90.00
#
_symmetry.space_group_name_H-M   'P 1'
#
loop_
_entity.id
_entity.type
_entity.pdbx_description
1 polymer ?
#
loop_
_entity_poly.entity_id
_entity_poly.type
_entity_poly.pdbx_seq_one_letter_code
_entity_poly.pdbx_strand_id
1 'polypeptide(L)'
;SDAEFVRRYANSIIDQIESRGVPIRERLEVLEIRTPLDLQNSVHAPGGSIYGTSSNGARSAFARAKNRSPIKGLYLVGGSAHPGGGLPLVGLSAEIVANAILER
;
A
#
# COMPACT_ATOMS: atom_id res chain seq x y z
N SER A 1 17.13 -15.18 14.02
CA SER A 1 16.12 -14.18 14.40
C SER A 1 15.42 -13.62 13.18
N ASP A 2 14.28 -13.00 13.36
CA ASP A 2 13.53 -12.40 12.27
C ASP A 2 14.33 -11.30 11.57
N ALA A 3 15.10 -10.52 12.33
CA ALA A 3 15.98 -9.49 11.79
C ALA A 3 17.10 -10.07 10.91
N GLU A 4 17.64 -11.21 11.30
CA GLU A 4 18.65 -11.91 10.50
C GLU A 4 18.07 -12.48 9.20
N PHE A 5 16.89 -13.06 9.27
CA PHE A 5 16.17 -13.53 8.09
C PHE A 5 15.90 -12.37 7.10
N VAL A 6 15.39 -11.26 7.60
CA VAL A 6 15.10 -10.07 6.78
C VAL A 6 16.38 -9.56 6.10
N ARG A 7 17.48 -9.51 6.83
CA ARG A 7 18.77 -9.07 6.26
C ARG A 7 19.27 -10.02 5.18
N ARG A 8 19.19 -11.33 5.42
CA ARG A 8 19.57 -12.34 4.42
C ARG A 8 18.71 -12.26 3.16
N TYR A 9 17.41 -12.09 3.34
CA TYR A 9 16.48 -11.94 2.23
C TYR A 9 16.78 -10.67 1.39
N ALA A 10 17.01 -9.54 2.04
CA ALA A 10 17.40 -8.31 1.36
C ALA A 10 18.71 -8.46 0.58
N ASN A 11 19.72 -9.13 1.17
CA ASN A 11 20.97 -9.41 0.48
C ASN A 11 20.77 -10.31 -0.74
N SER A 12 19.88 -11.30 -0.67
CA SER A 12 19.58 -12.16 -1.81
C SER A 12 18.95 -11.39 -2.97
N ILE A 13 18.12 -10.39 -2.69
CA ILE A 13 17.54 -9.50 -3.71
C ILE A 13 18.64 -8.66 -4.36
N ILE A 14 19.53 -8.08 -3.57
CA ILE A 14 20.67 -7.31 -4.08
C ILE A 14 21.56 -8.18 -4.97
N ASP A 15 21.85 -9.41 -4.54
CA ASP A 15 22.65 -10.37 -5.34
C ASP A 15 21.97 -10.69 -6.67
N GLN A 16 20.65 -10.84 -6.71
CA GLN A 16 19.91 -11.05 -7.95
C GLN A 16 20.00 -9.85 -8.90
N ILE A 17 19.91 -8.63 -8.35
CA ILE A 17 20.05 -7.42 -9.16
C ILE A 17 21.46 -7.35 -9.76
N GLU A 18 22.48 -7.60 -8.96
CA GLU A 18 23.87 -7.60 -9.43
C GLU A 18 24.15 -8.68 -10.46
N SER A 19 23.56 -9.87 -10.30
CA SER A 19 23.68 -10.97 -11.27
C SER A 19 23.14 -10.61 -12.65
N ARG A 20 22.28 -9.60 -12.73
CA ARG A 20 21.72 -9.07 -13.99
C ARG A 20 22.49 -7.89 -14.55
N GLY A 21 23.66 -7.60 -14.02
CA GLY A 21 24.60 -6.60 -14.56
C GLY A 21 24.45 -5.20 -13.96
N VAL A 22 23.73 -5.04 -12.85
CA VAL A 22 23.61 -3.75 -12.17
C VAL A 22 24.41 -3.76 -10.87
N PRO A 23 25.61 -3.16 -10.80
CA PRO A 23 26.48 -3.18 -9.62
C PRO A 23 26.00 -2.15 -8.57
N ILE A 24 24.94 -2.48 -7.86
CA ILE A 24 24.34 -1.53 -6.91
C ILE A 24 25.01 -1.54 -5.55
N ARG A 25 25.58 -2.68 -5.10
CA ARG A 25 26.14 -2.83 -3.76
C ARG A 25 27.23 -1.80 -3.46
N GLU A 26 28.13 -1.57 -4.40
CA GLU A 26 29.22 -0.59 -4.27
C GLU A 26 28.75 0.86 -4.29
N ARG A 27 27.51 1.11 -4.73
CA ARG A 27 26.91 2.45 -4.84
C ARG A 27 25.84 2.72 -3.77
N LEU A 28 25.58 1.74 -2.89
CA LEU A 28 24.62 1.91 -1.81
C LEU A 28 25.17 2.85 -0.76
N GLU A 29 24.48 3.96 -0.54
CA GLU A 29 24.72 4.89 0.58
C GLU A 29 23.74 4.65 1.71
N VAL A 30 22.48 4.36 1.37
CA VAL A 30 21.41 4.08 2.34
C VAL A 30 20.66 2.84 1.89
N LEU A 31 20.41 1.93 2.84
CA LEU A 31 19.55 0.77 2.65
C LEU A 31 18.53 0.72 3.79
N GLU A 32 17.28 0.99 3.47
CA GLU A 32 16.16 0.83 4.38
C GLU A 32 15.32 -0.38 3.96
N ILE A 33 15.03 -1.24 4.92
CA ILE A 33 14.24 -2.45 4.69
C ILE A 33 12.95 -2.32 5.49
N ARG A 34 11.80 -2.43 4.82
CA ARG A 34 10.50 -2.47 5.46
C ARG A 34 9.79 -3.77 5.11
N THR A 35 9.37 -4.48 6.13
CA THR A 35 8.60 -5.71 6.01
C THR A 35 7.09 -5.40 6.08
N PRO A 36 6.22 -6.35 5.68
CA PRO A 36 4.78 -6.21 5.93
C PRO A 36 4.45 -5.97 7.41
N LEU A 37 5.22 -6.56 8.33
CA LEU A 37 5.05 -6.33 9.77
C LEU A 37 5.38 -4.89 10.16
N ASP A 38 6.43 -4.30 9.58
CA ASP A 38 6.77 -2.89 9.81
C ASP A 38 5.65 -1.96 9.33
N LEU A 39 5.05 -2.26 8.17
CA LEU A 39 3.90 -1.52 7.67
C LEU A 39 2.68 -1.66 8.58
N GLN A 40 2.38 -2.89 9.02
CA GLN A 40 1.30 -3.12 9.97
C GLN A 40 1.48 -2.30 11.24
N ASN A 41 2.68 -2.28 11.80
CA ASN A 41 2.98 -1.55 13.02
C ASN A 41 2.93 -0.02 12.85
N SER A 42 3.31 0.48 11.68
CA SER A 42 3.37 1.94 11.44
C SER A 42 2.00 2.53 11.08
N VAL A 43 1.15 1.80 10.35
CA VAL A 43 -0.14 2.32 9.85
C VAL A 43 -1.34 1.50 10.30
N HIS A 44 -1.15 0.50 11.16
CA HIS A 44 -2.20 -0.38 11.69
C HIS A 44 -3.00 -1.14 10.61
N ALA A 45 -2.38 -1.34 9.44
CA ALA A 45 -2.98 -2.12 8.36
C ALA A 45 -2.80 -3.62 8.62
N PRO A 46 -3.85 -4.43 8.75
CA PRO A 46 -3.73 -5.86 9.00
C PRO A 46 -2.87 -6.56 7.94
N GLY A 47 -1.84 -7.30 8.40
CA GLY A 47 -0.90 -7.99 7.52
C GLY A 47 -0.01 -7.07 6.68
N GLY A 48 0.05 -5.77 6.99
CA GLY A 48 0.79 -4.77 6.22
C GLY A 48 0.19 -4.53 4.83
N SER A 49 -1.09 -4.83 4.65
CA SER A 49 -1.78 -4.66 3.37
C SER A 49 -1.93 -3.19 3.01
N ILE A 50 -1.78 -2.90 1.72
CA ILE A 50 -2.03 -1.59 1.13
C ILE A 50 -3.04 -1.75 -0.01
N TYR A 51 -3.75 -0.69 -0.37
CA TYR A 51 -4.74 -0.65 -1.46
C TYR A 51 -6.02 -1.47 -1.21
N GLY A 52 -6.26 -1.99 0.00
CA GLY A 52 -7.51 -2.67 0.37
C GLY A 52 -7.65 -4.06 -0.25
N THR A 53 -8.83 -4.38 -0.79
CA THR A 53 -9.12 -5.68 -1.38
C THR A 53 -8.28 -5.97 -2.61
N SER A 54 -7.95 -7.25 -2.82
CA SER A 54 -7.18 -7.71 -3.98
C SER A 54 -7.81 -7.24 -5.30
N SER A 55 -6.98 -6.77 -6.21
CA SER A 55 -7.41 -6.35 -7.56
C SER A 55 -7.39 -7.49 -8.59
N ASN A 56 -7.29 -8.74 -8.14
CA ASN A 56 -7.28 -9.90 -9.03
C ASN A 56 -8.70 -10.25 -9.49
N GLY A 57 -8.90 -10.26 -10.80
CA GLY A 57 -10.17 -10.62 -11.43
C GLY A 57 -11.05 -9.43 -11.81
N ALA A 58 -11.94 -9.65 -12.78
CA ALA A 58 -12.77 -8.60 -13.38
C ALA A 58 -13.78 -7.96 -12.41
N ARG A 59 -14.17 -8.68 -11.36
CA ARG A 59 -15.14 -8.21 -10.36
C ARG A 59 -14.51 -7.42 -9.21
N SER A 60 -13.19 -7.46 -9.06
CA SER A 60 -12.50 -6.84 -7.94
C SER A 60 -12.64 -5.32 -7.92
N ALA A 61 -12.68 -4.69 -9.09
CA ALA A 61 -12.88 -3.24 -9.20
C ALA A 61 -14.22 -2.78 -8.62
N PHE A 62 -15.25 -3.64 -8.72
CA PHE A 62 -16.60 -3.36 -8.19
C PHE A 62 -16.77 -3.75 -6.72
N ALA A 63 -15.88 -4.57 -6.19
CA ALA A 63 -15.90 -5.04 -4.81
C ALA A 63 -15.17 -4.10 -3.85
N ARG A 64 -14.54 -3.05 -4.35
CA ARG A 64 -13.82 -2.06 -3.53
C ARG A 64 -14.80 -1.28 -2.65
N ALA A 65 -14.37 -0.97 -1.43
CA ALA A 65 -15.18 -0.24 -0.48
C ALA A 65 -15.62 1.13 -1.04
N LYS A 66 -16.92 1.40 -0.96
CA LYS A 66 -17.49 2.69 -1.38
C LYS A 66 -17.13 3.80 -0.41
N ASN A 67 -17.00 5.03 -0.92
CA ASN A 67 -16.71 6.20 -0.09
C ASN A 67 -17.82 6.49 0.92
N ARG A 68 -19.10 6.36 0.53
CA ARG A 68 -20.20 6.40 1.48
C ARG A 68 -20.46 5.02 2.04
N SER A 69 -20.28 4.85 3.36
CA SER A 69 -20.59 3.60 4.01
C SER A 69 -22.12 3.45 4.25
N PRO A 70 -22.62 2.23 4.53
CA PRO A 70 -24.00 2.03 4.95
C PRO A 70 -24.35 2.75 6.27
N ILE A 71 -23.33 3.08 7.06
CA ILE A 71 -23.51 3.77 8.34
C ILE A 71 -23.56 5.27 8.08
N LYS A 72 -24.67 5.91 8.47
CA LYS A 72 -24.84 7.35 8.29
C LYS A 72 -23.74 8.14 9.00
N GLY A 73 -23.11 9.06 8.26
CA GLY A 73 -22.04 9.90 8.78
C GLY A 73 -20.65 9.26 8.77
N LEU A 74 -20.52 8.00 8.35
CA LEU A 74 -19.24 7.32 8.19
C LEU A 74 -18.84 7.25 6.71
N TYR A 75 -17.68 7.81 6.40
CA TYR A 75 -17.11 7.85 5.06
C TYR A 75 -15.77 7.14 5.04
N LEU A 76 -15.44 6.52 3.91
CA LEU A 76 -14.16 5.86 3.66
C LEU A 76 -13.38 6.64 2.60
N VAL A 77 -12.13 6.95 2.91
CA VAL A 77 -11.26 7.75 2.04
C VAL A 77 -9.85 7.14 2.02
N GLY A 78 -9.18 7.24 0.88
CA GLY A 78 -7.80 6.79 0.74
C GLY A 78 -7.62 5.68 -0.28
N GLY A 79 -6.42 5.11 -0.32
CA GLY A 79 -6.02 4.10 -1.31
C GLY A 79 -6.71 2.74 -1.18
N SER A 80 -7.31 2.46 -0.03
CA SER A 80 -8.07 1.22 0.22
C SER A 80 -9.55 1.35 -0.09
N ALA A 81 -10.04 2.54 -0.40
CA ALA A 81 -11.41 2.83 -0.78
C ALA A 81 -11.50 3.20 -2.27
N HIS A 82 -12.73 3.41 -2.76
CA HIS A 82 -12.94 3.90 -4.12
C HIS A 82 -12.24 5.27 -4.33
N PRO A 83 -11.62 5.58 -5.49
CA PRO A 83 -11.50 4.73 -6.68
C PRO A 83 -10.30 3.78 -6.68
N GLY A 84 -9.37 3.87 -5.74
CA GLY A 84 -8.25 2.94 -5.67
C GLY A 84 -6.96 3.53 -5.13
N GLY A 85 -5.86 2.80 -5.31
CA GLY A 85 -4.53 3.18 -4.84
C GLY A 85 -3.76 4.08 -5.82
N GLY A 86 -2.70 4.68 -5.32
CA GLY A 86 -1.88 5.65 -6.05
C GLY A 86 -2.28 7.09 -5.76
N LEU A 87 -1.32 8.00 -5.76
CA LEU A 87 -1.53 9.40 -5.35
C LEU A 87 -2.68 10.10 -6.10
N PRO A 88 -2.82 9.98 -7.44
CA PRO A 88 -3.93 10.63 -8.14
C PRO A 88 -5.30 10.11 -7.71
N LEU A 89 -5.44 8.80 -7.53
CA LEU A 89 -6.70 8.17 -7.13
C LEU A 89 -7.03 8.44 -5.66
N VAL A 90 -6.03 8.51 -4.79
CA VAL A 90 -6.21 8.90 -3.39
C VAL A 90 -6.67 10.35 -3.29
N GLY A 91 -6.11 11.26 -4.10
CA GLY A 91 -6.58 12.63 -4.21
C GLY A 91 -8.05 12.72 -4.65
N LEU A 92 -8.43 11.94 -5.66
CA LEU A 92 -9.82 11.86 -6.12
C LEU A 92 -10.75 11.29 -5.04
N SER A 93 -10.31 10.27 -4.29
CA SER A 93 -11.06 9.73 -3.15
C SER A 93 -11.35 10.81 -2.11
N ALA A 94 -10.36 11.62 -1.78
CA ALA A 94 -10.52 12.75 -0.84
C ALA A 94 -11.53 13.78 -1.35
N GLU A 95 -11.48 14.14 -2.63
CA GLU A 95 -12.41 15.07 -3.26
C GLU A 95 -13.85 14.55 -3.22
N ILE A 96 -14.06 13.29 -3.58
CA ILE A 96 -15.39 12.64 -3.51
C ILE A 96 -15.96 12.70 -2.11
N VAL A 97 -15.17 12.36 -1.09
CA VAL A 97 -15.63 12.36 0.31
C VAL A 97 -15.90 13.78 0.80
N ALA A 98 -15.02 14.74 0.49
CA ALA A 98 -15.22 16.14 0.86
C ALA A 98 -16.53 16.68 0.28
N ASN A 99 -16.79 16.45 -1.01
CA ASN A 99 -18.02 16.84 -1.66
C ASN A 99 -19.26 16.16 -1.04
N ALA A 100 -19.17 14.87 -0.75
CA ALA A 100 -20.24 14.14 -0.10
C ALA A 100 -20.61 14.70 1.29
N ILE A 101 -19.62 15.17 2.05
CA ILE A 101 -19.84 15.81 3.35
C ILE A 101 -20.48 17.20 3.17
N LEU A 102 -20.05 17.97 2.17
CA LEU A 102 -20.53 19.32 1.92
C LEU A 102 -21.94 19.38 1.31
N GLU A 103 -22.34 18.33 0.61
CA GLU A 103 -23.67 18.20 -0.02
C GLU A 103 -24.82 17.87 0.95
N ARG A 104 -24.60 17.86 2.21
CA ARG A 104 -25.61 17.51 3.22
C ARG A 104 -26.89 18.34 3.11
#